data_c08f75059525b804fc7ea332c5543258
#
_entry.id   c08f75059525b804fc7ea332c5543258
#
_cell.length_a   1.000
_cell.length_b   1.000
_cell.length_c   1.000
_cell.angle_alpha   90.00
_cell.angle_beta   90.00
_cell.angle_gamma   90.00
#
_symmetry.space_group_name_H-M   'P 1'
#
loop_
_entity.id
_entity.type
_entity.pdbx_description
1 polymer ?
#
loop_
_entity_poly.entity_id
_entity_poly.type
_entity_poly.pdbx_seq_one_letter_code
_entity_poly.pdbx_strand_id
1 'polypeptide(L)'
;VTAHTENCPVAAMEDTTRHIYATQFHPEVQHTEYGKELIHNFLYDVCGCKGDWHMDSFAEAEIQRIRETVGDGKVLLALSGGVDSSVAATLMAKAIGKQLTCVFVDHGLLRKDEGDEVEAVFGPKGKYDLNFIRVNAGPEYFEKLKGVEEPEQKRKIIGEQFIRIFEREAKKIGAVDFLCQGTIYADVVESGLGKGAVIKSHHNVGGLPKNIEFRAIIEPLRNLFKDEVRKVGLELGLPEALVYRQPFPGPG
;
A
#
# COMPACT_ATOMS: atom_id res chain seq x y z
N VAL A 1 27.32 15.23 -26.37
CA VAL A 1 26.10 14.56 -26.89
C VAL A 1 26.41 13.09 -27.06
N THR A 2 25.60 12.21 -26.40
CA THR A 2 25.79 10.77 -26.42
C THR A 2 24.73 10.04 -27.26
N ALA A 3 23.62 10.70 -27.58
CA ALA A 3 22.63 10.21 -28.53
C ALA A 3 21.97 11.35 -29.31
N HIS A 4 21.58 11.06 -30.57
CA HIS A 4 20.83 11.97 -31.44
C HIS A 4 19.87 11.19 -32.35
N THR A 5 18.89 11.90 -32.89
CA THR A 5 18.00 11.41 -33.96
C THR A 5 17.92 12.48 -35.05
N GLU A 6 17.31 12.16 -36.19
CA GLU A 6 17.11 13.18 -37.28
C GLU A 6 16.38 14.43 -36.79
N ASN A 7 15.43 14.25 -35.85
CA ASN A 7 14.57 15.33 -35.35
C ASN A 7 15.00 15.86 -33.97
N CYS A 8 15.98 15.23 -33.31
CA CYS A 8 16.46 15.62 -31.98
C CYS A 8 18.01 15.56 -31.96
N PRO A 9 18.69 16.70 -32.19
CA PRO A 9 20.16 16.76 -32.21
C PRO A 9 20.83 16.39 -30.88
N VAL A 10 20.09 16.49 -29.76
CA VAL A 10 20.56 16.15 -28.42
C VAL A 10 19.50 15.30 -27.75
N ALA A 11 19.46 14.01 -28.07
CA ALA A 11 18.55 13.05 -27.44
C ALA A 11 19.08 12.54 -26.07
N ALA A 12 20.42 12.50 -25.93
CA ALA A 12 21.09 12.30 -24.65
C ALA A 12 22.42 13.04 -24.60
N MET A 13 22.86 13.43 -23.43
CA MET A 13 24.13 14.10 -23.19
C MET A 13 24.72 13.72 -21.83
N GLU A 14 26.04 13.88 -21.71
CA GLU A 14 26.75 13.70 -20.46
C GLU A 14 27.85 14.75 -20.27
N ASP A 15 28.14 15.00 -19.00
CA ASP A 15 29.35 15.71 -18.55
C ASP A 15 29.97 14.89 -17.42
N THR A 16 30.94 14.09 -17.76
CA THR A 16 31.57 13.15 -16.81
C THR A 16 32.36 13.87 -15.72
N THR A 17 32.83 15.10 -15.99
CA THR A 17 33.54 15.92 -15.01
C THR A 17 32.63 16.43 -13.90
N ARG A 18 31.39 16.78 -14.25
CA ARG A 18 30.38 17.26 -13.30
C ARG A 18 29.39 16.19 -12.88
N HIS A 19 29.55 14.95 -13.37
CA HIS A 19 28.64 13.83 -13.14
C HIS A 19 27.17 14.14 -13.50
N ILE A 20 26.98 14.80 -14.66
CA ILE A 20 25.66 15.14 -15.19
C ILE A 20 25.35 14.24 -16.39
N TYR A 21 24.22 13.55 -16.30
CA TYR A 21 23.70 12.65 -17.35
C TYR A 21 22.24 13.01 -17.62
N ALA A 22 21.85 13.15 -18.87
CA ALA A 22 20.51 13.57 -19.23
C ALA A 22 20.01 12.87 -20.48
N THR A 23 18.71 12.56 -20.52
CA THR A 23 18.00 12.02 -21.67
C THR A 23 16.75 12.84 -21.96
N GLN A 24 16.36 12.94 -23.22
CA GLN A 24 15.10 13.54 -23.67
C GLN A 24 13.97 12.52 -23.79
N PHE A 25 14.29 11.24 -23.69
CA PHE A 25 13.35 10.12 -23.79
C PHE A 25 13.24 9.38 -22.44
N HIS A 26 12.29 8.50 -22.35
CA HIS A 26 12.00 7.68 -21.19
C HIS A 26 12.68 6.31 -21.29
N PRO A 27 13.85 6.09 -20.67
CA PRO A 27 14.52 4.78 -20.72
C PRO A 27 13.79 3.69 -19.97
N GLU A 28 12.92 4.04 -19.02
CA GLU A 28 12.16 3.11 -18.15
C GLU A 28 10.95 2.46 -18.84
N VAL A 29 10.48 2.99 -19.96
CA VAL A 29 9.29 2.45 -20.61
C VAL A 29 9.60 1.22 -21.46
N GLN A 30 8.65 0.30 -21.57
CA GLN A 30 8.85 -1.01 -22.22
C GLN A 30 9.22 -0.94 -23.71
N HIS A 31 8.81 0.11 -24.41
CA HIS A 31 9.08 0.28 -25.82
C HIS A 31 10.35 1.09 -26.14
N THR A 32 11.11 1.49 -25.12
CA THR A 32 12.45 2.02 -25.34
C THR A 32 13.42 0.85 -25.48
N GLU A 33 13.91 0.67 -26.72
CA GLU A 33 14.93 -0.33 -27.02
C GLU A 33 16.20 -0.02 -26.23
N TYR A 34 16.79 -1.06 -25.59
CA TYR A 34 17.96 -0.94 -24.70
C TYR A 34 17.79 -0.02 -23.48
N GLY A 35 16.54 0.33 -23.10
CA GLY A 35 16.29 1.19 -21.95
C GLY A 35 16.77 0.57 -20.62
N LYS A 36 16.65 -0.75 -20.48
CA LYS A 36 17.14 -1.48 -19.30
C LYS A 36 18.65 -1.43 -19.19
N GLU A 37 19.36 -1.62 -20.29
CA GLU A 37 20.82 -1.57 -20.34
C GLU A 37 21.33 -0.16 -20.03
N LEU A 38 20.65 0.88 -20.52
CA LEU A 38 20.98 2.27 -20.24
C LEU A 38 20.84 2.57 -18.74
N ILE A 39 19.73 2.14 -18.13
CA ILE A 39 19.51 2.30 -16.68
C ILE A 39 20.52 1.48 -15.89
N HIS A 40 20.81 0.24 -16.31
CA HIS A 40 21.80 -0.61 -15.67
C HIS A 40 23.18 0.05 -15.65
N ASN A 41 23.65 0.52 -16.80
CA ASN A 41 24.94 1.18 -16.90
C ASN A 41 25.01 2.44 -16.05
N PHE A 42 23.93 3.23 -16.01
CA PHE A 42 23.87 4.39 -15.16
C PHE A 42 23.96 4.04 -13.68
N LEU A 43 23.20 3.04 -13.23
CA LEU A 43 23.16 2.64 -11.82
C LEU A 43 24.49 1.99 -11.37
N TYR A 44 25.04 1.07 -12.17
CA TYR A 44 26.20 0.30 -11.75
C TYR A 44 27.53 0.95 -12.11
N ASP A 45 27.65 1.48 -13.32
CA ASP A 45 28.92 2.03 -13.80
C ASP A 45 29.11 3.50 -13.39
N VAL A 46 28.02 4.29 -13.38
CA VAL A 46 28.09 5.71 -13.02
C VAL A 46 27.85 5.93 -11.52
N CYS A 47 26.75 5.38 -10.97
CA CYS A 47 26.38 5.58 -9.57
C CYS A 47 27.10 4.60 -8.61
N GLY A 48 27.70 3.51 -9.12
CA GLY A 48 28.40 2.52 -8.31
C GLY A 48 27.48 1.71 -7.38
N CYS A 49 26.21 1.54 -7.76
CA CYS A 49 25.26 0.73 -7.00
C CYS A 49 25.72 -0.72 -6.94
N LYS A 50 25.53 -1.39 -5.82
CA LYS A 50 26.01 -2.76 -5.60
C LYS A 50 24.97 -3.82 -5.94
N GLY A 51 23.70 -3.44 -6.15
CA GLY A 51 22.61 -4.37 -6.37
C GLY A 51 22.36 -5.31 -5.17
N ASP A 52 22.56 -4.81 -3.97
CA ASP A 52 22.50 -5.55 -2.70
C ASP A 52 21.08 -5.58 -2.09
N TRP A 53 20.10 -5.08 -2.81
CA TRP A 53 18.69 -5.23 -2.44
C TRP A 53 18.19 -6.62 -2.85
N HIS A 54 17.92 -7.50 -1.86
CA HIS A 54 17.42 -8.85 -2.08
C HIS A 54 16.12 -9.08 -1.29
N MET A 55 15.15 -9.72 -1.93
CA MET A 55 13.84 -10.03 -1.35
C MET A 55 13.80 -11.35 -0.59
N ASP A 56 14.83 -12.19 -0.73
CA ASP A 56 14.83 -13.62 -0.31
C ASP A 56 14.58 -13.85 1.20
N SER A 57 14.71 -12.82 2.02
CA SER A 57 14.44 -12.89 3.47
C SER A 57 13.57 -11.75 4.00
N PHE A 58 12.96 -10.98 3.09
CA PHE A 58 12.19 -9.80 3.50
C PHE A 58 11.06 -10.13 4.46
N ALA A 59 10.26 -11.15 4.14
CA ALA A 59 9.10 -11.51 4.95
C ALA A 59 9.50 -11.90 6.38
N GLU A 60 10.57 -12.70 6.54
CA GLU A 60 11.07 -13.12 7.85
C GLU A 60 11.65 -11.95 8.64
N ALA A 61 12.49 -11.13 8.00
CA ALA A 61 13.08 -9.95 8.63
C ALA A 61 12.01 -8.95 9.08
N GLU A 62 11.00 -8.72 8.24
CA GLU A 62 9.91 -7.80 8.55
C GLU A 62 9.01 -8.32 9.68
N ILE A 63 8.69 -9.63 9.69
CA ILE A 63 7.97 -10.27 10.80
C ILE A 63 8.72 -10.09 12.11
N GLN A 64 10.04 -10.26 12.12
CA GLN A 64 10.85 -10.07 13.31
C GLN A 64 10.85 -8.59 13.75
N ARG A 65 11.03 -7.65 12.81
CA ARG A 65 10.97 -6.20 13.07
C ARG A 65 9.63 -5.78 13.67
N ILE A 66 8.53 -6.32 13.15
CA ILE A 66 7.18 -6.08 13.68
C ILE A 66 7.08 -6.56 15.13
N ARG A 67 7.53 -7.78 15.43
CA ARG A 67 7.52 -8.32 16.81
C ARG A 67 8.26 -7.44 17.78
N GLU A 68 9.45 -6.99 17.42
CA GLU A 68 10.28 -6.11 18.25
C GLU A 68 9.65 -4.75 18.45
N THR A 69 9.03 -4.18 17.41
CA THR A 69 8.37 -2.88 17.46
C THR A 69 7.11 -2.90 18.30
N VAL A 70 6.29 -3.93 18.14
CA VAL A 70 4.97 -4.03 18.79
C VAL A 70 5.08 -4.49 20.23
N GLY A 71 5.98 -5.44 20.53
CA GLY A 71 6.05 -6.06 21.86
C GLY A 71 4.68 -6.62 22.28
N ASP A 72 4.20 -6.18 23.46
CA ASP A 72 2.90 -6.58 23.99
C ASP A 72 1.74 -5.65 23.54
N GLY A 73 2.01 -4.69 22.66
CA GLY A 73 1.04 -3.71 22.18
C GLY A 73 -0.03 -4.29 21.28
N LYS A 74 -1.13 -3.54 21.13
CA LYS A 74 -2.23 -3.88 20.23
C LYS A 74 -2.16 -3.07 18.96
N VAL A 75 -2.44 -3.70 17.84
CA VAL A 75 -2.40 -3.09 16.50
C VAL A 75 -3.78 -3.12 15.86
N LEU A 76 -4.16 -2.00 15.27
CA LEU A 76 -5.36 -1.85 14.46
C LEU A 76 -4.97 -1.69 12.99
N LEU A 77 -5.67 -2.38 12.11
CA LEU A 77 -5.48 -2.29 10.67
C LEU A 77 -6.81 -2.12 9.96
N ALA A 78 -6.91 -1.12 9.09
CA ALA A 78 -8.03 -0.97 8.17
C ALA A 78 -7.80 -1.87 6.94
N LEU A 79 -8.53 -2.98 6.88
CA LEU A 79 -8.42 -3.94 5.79
C LEU A 79 -9.37 -3.53 4.65
N SER A 80 -8.84 -3.12 3.51
CA SER A 80 -9.63 -2.70 2.35
C SER A 80 -10.02 -3.85 1.42
N GLY A 81 -9.42 -5.03 1.59
CA GLY A 81 -9.53 -6.14 0.64
C GLY A 81 -8.59 -6.06 -0.56
N GLY A 82 -7.87 -4.96 -0.75
CA GLY A 82 -6.81 -4.84 -1.74
C GLY A 82 -5.54 -5.61 -1.35
N VAL A 83 -4.67 -5.90 -2.33
CA VAL A 83 -3.46 -6.71 -2.11
C VAL A 83 -2.55 -6.13 -1.03
N ASP A 84 -2.34 -4.81 -0.99
CA ASP A 84 -1.40 -4.19 -0.05
C ASP A 84 -1.87 -4.36 1.40
N SER A 85 -3.11 -4.01 1.70
CA SER A 85 -3.68 -4.21 3.02
C SER A 85 -3.74 -5.69 3.43
N SER A 86 -3.94 -6.58 2.46
CA SER A 86 -3.97 -8.03 2.71
C SER A 86 -2.58 -8.59 3.03
N VAL A 87 -1.55 -8.15 2.31
CA VAL A 87 -0.15 -8.55 2.59
C VAL A 87 0.30 -7.98 3.94
N ALA A 88 -0.01 -6.71 4.22
CA ALA A 88 0.25 -6.10 5.53
C ALA A 88 -0.43 -6.87 6.66
N ALA A 89 -1.74 -7.21 6.51
CA ALA A 89 -2.48 -8.00 7.48
C ALA A 89 -1.84 -9.38 7.72
N THR A 90 -1.35 -10.01 6.66
CA THR A 90 -0.72 -11.33 6.75
C THR A 90 0.63 -11.29 7.48
N LEU A 91 1.49 -10.30 7.17
CA LEU A 91 2.74 -10.07 7.88
C LEU A 91 2.48 -9.83 9.38
N MET A 92 1.54 -8.93 9.67
CA MET A 92 1.15 -8.63 11.04
C MET A 92 0.59 -9.86 11.78
N ALA A 93 -0.31 -10.62 11.15
CA ALA A 93 -0.89 -11.83 11.74
C ALA A 93 0.18 -12.89 12.07
N LYS A 94 1.16 -13.09 11.18
CA LYS A 94 2.30 -14.01 11.41
C LYS A 94 3.25 -13.49 12.50
N ALA A 95 3.36 -12.18 12.66
CA ALA A 95 4.22 -11.57 13.66
C ALA A 95 3.61 -11.60 15.06
N ILE A 96 2.38 -11.15 15.21
CA ILE A 96 1.76 -10.80 16.50
C ILE A 96 0.38 -11.45 16.76
N GLY A 97 -0.13 -12.24 15.82
CA GLY A 97 -1.37 -13.00 16.02
C GLY A 97 -2.55 -12.15 16.50
N LYS A 98 -3.16 -12.54 17.60
CA LYS A 98 -4.35 -11.90 18.21
C LYS A 98 -4.13 -10.49 18.75
N GLN A 99 -2.91 -9.97 18.79
CA GLN A 99 -2.66 -8.55 19.07
C GLN A 99 -3.13 -7.67 17.90
N LEU A 100 -3.28 -8.27 16.68
CA LEU A 100 -3.82 -7.59 15.51
C LEU A 100 -5.34 -7.65 15.50
N THR A 101 -5.99 -6.51 15.30
CA THR A 101 -7.40 -6.39 14.94
C THR A 101 -7.54 -5.75 13.57
N CYS A 102 -8.12 -6.48 12.62
CA CYS A 102 -8.45 -5.98 11.29
C CYS A 102 -9.91 -5.56 11.24
N VAL A 103 -10.18 -4.32 10.82
CA VAL A 103 -11.53 -3.82 10.55
C VAL A 103 -11.73 -3.74 9.05
N PHE A 104 -12.64 -4.56 8.54
CA PHE A 104 -13.06 -4.57 7.15
C PHE A 104 -14.43 -3.89 7.02
N VAL A 105 -14.48 -2.78 6.29
CA VAL A 105 -15.71 -2.02 6.04
C VAL A 105 -16.30 -2.45 4.70
N ASP A 106 -17.38 -3.24 4.78
CA ASP A 106 -18.18 -3.59 3.62
C ASP A 106 -19.16 -2.46 3.31
N HIS A 107 -18.78 -1.59 2.41
CA HIS A 107 -19.53 -0.39 2.05
C HIS A 107 -20.63 -0.64 0.99
N GLY A 108 -20.81 -1.89 0.56
CA GLY A 108 -21.83 -2.26 -0.44
C GLY A 108 -21.50 -1.86 -1.88
N LEU A 109 -20.32 -1.27 -2.12
CA LEU A 109 -19.82 -0.89 -3.45
C LEU A 109 -18.70 -1.83 -3.92
N LEU A 110 -18.44 -2.90 -3.19
CA LEU A 110 -17.50 -3.94 -3.56
C LEU A 110 -17.97 -4.73 -4.78
N ARG A 111 -17.07 -5.47 -5.41
CA ARG A 111 -17.45 -6.48 -6.40
C ARG A 111 -18.29 -7.57 -5.75
N LYS A 112 -19.02 -8.28 -6.59
CA LYS A 112 -19.80 -9.44 -6.16
C LYS A 112 -18.90 -10.40 -5.35
N ASP A 113 -19.39 -10.81 -4.19
CA ASP A 113 -18.76 -11.78 -3.28
C ASP A 113 -17.38 -11.37 -2.70
N GLU A 114 -16.85 -10.18 -3.04
CA GLU A 114 -15.51 -9.73 -2.60
C GLU A 114 -15.39 -9.64 -1.07
N GLY A 115 -16.43 -9.16 -0.39
CA GLY A 115 -16.46 -9.14 1.08
C GLY A 115 -16.39 -10.53 1.71
N ASP A 116 -17.07 -11.51 1.10
CA ASP A 116 -17.07 -12.89 1.56
C ASP A 116 -15.72 -13.59 1.30
N GLU A 117 -15.07 -13.26 0.17
CA GLU A 117 -13.71 -13.72 -0.13
C GLU A 117 -12.69 -13.20 0.89
N VAL A 118 -12.78 -11.92 1.27
CA VAL A 118 -11.90 -11.33 2.30
C VAL A 118 -12.14 -12.00 3.66
N GLU A 119 -13.41 -12.21 4.03
CA GLU A 119 -13.77 -12.90 5.27
C GLU A 119 -13.35 -14.37 5.27
N ALA A 120 -13.40 -15.06 4.13
CA ALA A 120 -12.92 -16.44 4.01
C ALA A 120 -11.40 -16.54 4.28
N VAL A 121 -10.62 -15.50 3.96
CA VAL A 121 -9.17 -15.48 4.19
C VAL A 121 -8.83 -15.04 5.62
N PHE A 122 -9.43 -13.96 6.10
CA PHE A 122 -9.05 -13.28 7.35
C PHE A 122 -10.06 -13.44 8.49
N GLY A 123 -11.25 -13.93 8.22
CA GLY A 123 -12.30 -14.10 9.21
C GLY A 123 -12.05 -15.26 10.19
N PRO A 124 -12.99 -15.52 11.11
CA PRO A 124 -12.82 -16.50 12.19
C PRO A 124 -12.58 -17.93 11.73
N LYS A 125 -12.95 -18.27 10.50
CA LYS A 125 -12.70 -19.57 9.86
C LYS A 125 -11.54 -19.53 8.87
N GLY A 126 -10.89 -18.38 8.76
CA GLY A 126 -9.77 -18.16 7.85
C GLY A 126 -8.47 -18.79 8.34
N LYS A 127 -7.43 -18.64 7.52
CA LYS A 127 -6.11 -19.25 7.75
C LYS A 127 -5.30 -18.54 8.85
N TYR A 128 -5.59 -17.27 9.10
CA TYR A 128 -4.73 -16.42 9.93
C TYR A 128 -5.32 -16.18 11.31
N ASP A 129 -4.48 -16.30 12.34
CA ASP A 129 -4.85 -16.06 13.73
C ASP A 129 -4.81 -14.56 14.06
N LEU A 130 -5.94 -13.88 13.86
CA LEU A 130 -6.11 -12.45 14.12
C LEU A 130 -7.55 -12.16 14.59
N ASN A 131 -7.82 -10.94 15.05
CA ASN A 131 -9.19 -10.50 15.31
C ASN A 131 -9.71 -9.82 14.03
N PHE A 132 -10.84 -10.30 13.52
CA PHE A 132 -11.47 -9.77 12.31
C PHE A 132 -12.85 -9.22 12.62
N ILE A 133 -13.11 -7.99 12.20
CA ILE A 133 -14.40 -7.30 12.34
C ILE A 133 -14.86 -6.88 10.95
N ARG A 134 -15.95 -7.49 10.45
CA ARG A 134 -16.65 -7.03 9.25
C ARG A 134 -17.78 -6.09 9.64
N VAL A 135 -17.77 -4.89 9.09
CA VAL A 135 -18.82 -3.88 9.29
C VAL A 135 -19.65 -3.79 8.03
N ASN A 136 -20.89 -4.28 8.07
CA ASN A 136 -21.82 -4.09 6.97
C ASN A 136 -22.36 -2.64 7.01
N ALA A 137 -21.76 -1.76 6.22
CA ALA A 137 -22.03 -0.34 6.16
C ALA A 137 -22.80 0.09 4.89
N GLY A 138 -23.12 -0.84 4.00
CA GLY A 138 -23.80 -0.55 2.74
C GLY A 138 -24.99 0.41 2.87
N PRO A 139 -25.96 0.19 3.78
CA PRO A 139 -27.07 1.10 3.98
C PRO A 139 -26.68 2.54 4.30
N GLU A 140 -25.62 2.74 5.14
CA GLU A 140 -25.12 4.07 5.50
C GLU A 140 -24.51 4.79 4.29
N TYR A 141 -23.79 4.06 3.43
CA TYR A 141 -23.20 4.60 2.21
C TYR A 141 -24.26 4.94 1.16
N PHE A 142 -25.22 4.06 0.93
CA PHE A 142 -26.28 4.29 -0.05
C PHE A 142 -27.13 5.51 0.30
N GLU A 143 -27.45 5.72 1.57
CA GLU A 143 -28.18 6.90 2.00
C GLU A 143 -27.39 8.20 1.74
N LYS A 144 -26.09 8.19 2.05
CA LYS A 144 -25.23 9.36 1.85
C LYS A 144 -24.92 9.68 0.38
N LEU A 145 -24.92 8.67 -0.46
CA LEU A 145 -24.64 8.81 -1.90
C LEU A 145 -25.90 9.08 -2.72
N LYS A 146 -27.08 9.03 -2.11
CA LYS A 146 -28.34 9.25 -2.80
C LYS A 146 -28.38 10.65 -3.42
N GLY A 147 -28.57 10.70 -4.75
CA GLY A 147 -28.65 11.96 -5.52
C GLY A 147 -27.30 12.65 -5.75
N VAL A 148 -26.20 12.06 -5.34
CA VAL A 148 -24.85 12.58 -5.64
C VAL A 148 -24.40 12.06 -6.99
N GLU A 149 -24.19 12.94 -7.97
CA GLU A 149 -23.77 12.58 -9.33
C GLU A 149 -22.28 12.82 -9.57
N GLU A 150 -21.75 13.90 -9.00
CA GLU A 150 -20.39 14.35 -9.23
C GLU A 150 -19.35 13.38 -8.61
N PRO A 151 -18.39 12.84 -9.42
CA PRO A 151 -17.47 11.79 -8.98
C PRO A 151 -16.58 12.18 -7.78
N GLU A 152 -16.11 13.42 -7.73
CA GLU A 152 -15.24 13.87 -6.65
C GLU A 152 -16.01 14.02 -5.32
N GLN A 153 -17.29 14.41 -5.38
CA GLN A 153 -18.15 14.42 -4.19
C GLN A 153 -18.41 13.00 -3.69
N LYS A 154 -18.66 12.03 -4.59
CA LYS A 154 -18.78 10.61 -4.21
C LYS A 154 -17.55 10.14 -3.48
N ARG A 155 -16.36 10.41 -4.03
CA ARG A 155 -15.09 10.03 -3.42
C ARG A 155 -14.91 10.60 -2.02
N LYS A 156 -15.21 11.89 -1.83
CA LYS A 156 -15.13 12.53 -0.52
C LYS A 156 -16.10 11.93 0.49
N ILE A 157 -17.35 11.70 0.10
CA ILE A 157 -18.38 11.10 0.97
C ILE A 157 -17.96 9.70 1.39
N ILE A 158 -17.49 8.88 0.43
CA ILE A 158 -17.05 7.51 0.69
C ILE A 158 -15.87 7.52 1.67
N GLY A 159 -14.90 8.40 1.45
CA GLY A 159 -13.74 8.54 2.29
C GLY A 159 -14.06 8.98 3.72
N GLU A 160 -14.84 10.05 3.87
CA GLU A 160 -15.25 10.52 5.20
C GLU A 160 -16.06 9.46 5.97
N GLN A 161 -16.95 8.76 5.28
CA GLN A 161 -17.77 7.73 5.92
C GLN A 161 -16.90 6.55 6.38
N PHE A 162 -15.91 6.15 5.58
CA PHE A 162 -14.94 5.11 5.96
C PHE A 162 -14.26 5.45 7.28
N ILE A 163 -13.72 6.68 7.41
CA ILE A 163 -13.04 7.13 8.63
C ILE A 163 -13.98 7.10 9.82
N ARG A 164 -15.21 7.62 9.68
CA ARG A 164 -16.20 7.63 10.77
C ARG A 164 -16.54 6.23 11.26
N ILE A 165 -16.70 5.29 10.33
CA ILE A 165 -16.97 3.89 10.67
C ILE A 165 -15.76 3.29 11.36
N PHE A 166 -14.56 3.51 10.81
CA PHE A 166 -13.31 3.00 11.38
C PHE A 166 -13.07 3.54 12.80
N GLU A 167 -13.27 4.85 13.03
CA GLU A 167 -13.19 5.45 14.36
C GLU A 167 -14.24 4.87 15.33
N ARG A 168 -15.45 4.65 14.85
CA ARG A 168 -16.53 4.04 15.63
C ARG A 168 -16.14 2.64 16.11
N GLU A 169 -15.61 1.81 15.22
CA GLU A 169 -15.18 0.46 15.56
C GLU A 169 -13.93 0.46 16.45
N ALA A 170 -12.97 1.31 16.15
CA ALA A 170 -11.77 1.47 16.98
C ALA A 170 -12.10 1.85 18.43
N LYS A 171 -13.08 2.72 18.65
CA LYS A 171 -13.57 3.05 20.02
C LYS A 171 -14.17 1.85 20.75
N LYS A 172 -14.85 0.95 20.04
CA LYS A 172 -15.40 -0.28 20.64
C LYS A 172 -14.30 -1.28 21.03
N ILE A 173 -13.22 -1.33 20.26
CA ILE A 173 -12.07 -2.19 20.52
C ILE A 173 -11.34 -1.73 21.79
N GLY A 174 -11.39 -0.44 22.11
CA GLY A 174 -10.71 0.16 23.25
C GLY A 174 -9.29 0.61 22.96
N ALA A 175 -8.39 0.54 23.95
CA ALA A 175 -7.03 1.01 23.79
C ALA A 175 -6.25 0.21 22.73
N VAL A 176 -5.73 0.91 21.75
CA VAL A 176 -4.88 0.39 20.67
C VAL A 176 -3.61 1.23 20.63
N ASP A 177 -2.47 0.57 20.56
CA ASP A 177 -1.16 1.23 20.63
C ASP A 177 -0.65 1.68 19.26
N PHE A 178 -0.93 0.92 18.20
CA PHE A 178 -0.40 1.14 16.87
C PHE A 178 -1.48 1.08 15.79
N LEU A 179 -1.30 1.89 14.75
CA LEU A 179 -2.04 1.79 13.51
C LEU A 179 -1.16 1.15 12.44
N CYS A 180 -1.64 0.10 11.77
CA CYS A 180 -0.95 -0.47 10.62
C CYS A 180 -1.56 0.04 9.32
N GLN A 181 -0.71 0.43 8.38
CA GLN A 181 -1.09 0.89 7.04
C GLN A 181 -0.36 0.10 5.97
N GLY A 182 -1.05 -0.16 4.86
CA GLY A 182 -0.51 -0.85 3.68
C GLY A 182 0.18 0.10 2.69
N THR A 183 0.83 1.16 3.16
CA THR A 183 1.60 2.11 2.35
C THR A 183 2.73 1.38 1.62
N ILE A 184 2.88 1.62 0.32
CA ILE A 184 3.96 1.08 -0.51
C ILE A 184 4.91 2.18 -0.97
N TYR A 185 6.06 1.83 -1.55
CA TYR A 185 7.09 2.80 -1.94
C TYR A 185 6.58 3.83 -2.97
N ALA A 186 5.73 3.43 -3.89
CA ALA A 186 5.11 4.34 -4.86
C ALA A 186 4.31 5.47 -4.17
N ASP A 187 3.57 5.16 -3.11
CA ASP A 187 2.80 6.15 -2.34
C ASP A 187 3.73 7.17 -1.65
N VAL A 188 4.89 6.69 -1.18
CA VAL A 188 5.91 7.55 -0.54
C VAL A 188 6.51 8.53 -1.55
N VAL A 189 6.88 8.05 -2.74
CA VAL A 189 7.45 8.88 -3.80
C VAL A 189 6.44 9.91 -4.30
N GLU A 190 5.20 9.49 -4.52
CA GLU A 190 4.13 10.36 -4.99
C GLU A 190 3.72 11.43 -3.96
N SER A 191 3.86 11.13 -2.67
CA SER A 191 3.54 12.08 -1.59
C SER A 191 4.60 13.17 -1.41
N GLY A 192 5.75 13.04 -2.10
CA GLY A 192 6.93 13.90 -1.93
C GLY A 192 7.78 13.49 -0.73
N LEU A 193 9.10 13.55 -0.88
CA LEU A 193 10.09 13.20 0.16
C LEU A 193 10.19 14.23 1.31
N GLY A 194 9.18 15.07 1.53
CA GLY A 194 9.17 16.13 2.53
C GLY A 194 8.72 15.66 3.92
N LYS A 195 9.36 16.18 4.96
CA LYS A 195 8.89 16.10 6.35
C LYS A 195 7.49 16.72 6.41
N GLY A 196 6.46 15.88 6.55
CA GLY A 196 5.06 16.32 6.56
C GLY A 196 4.33 15.98 5.26
N ALA A 197 4.71 14.91 4.59
CA ALA A 197 4.01 14.40 3.42
C ALA A 197 2.51 14.31 3.69
N VAL A 198 1.75 15.17 3.01
CA VAL A 198 0.31 15.04 2.90
C VAL A 198 0.10 13.77 2.09
N ILE A 199 -0.21 12.67 2.77
CA ILE A 199 -0.56 11.42 2.13
C ILE A 199 -1.74 11.73 1.21
N LYS A 200 -1.58 11.42 -0.10
CA LYS A 200 -2.62 11.69 -1.09
C LYS A 200 -3.97 11.16 -0.61
N SER A 201 -5.00 11.95 -0.76
CA SER A 201 -6.36 11.73 -0.25
C SER A 201 -7.06 10.47 -0.78
N HIS A 202 -6.47 9.73 -1.70
CA HIS A 202 -7.06 8.54 -2.31
C HIS A 202 -6.45 7.21 -1.85
N HIS A 203 -5.27 7.20 -1.22
CA HIS A 203 -4.69 6.00 -0.59
C HIS A 203 -4.76 6.06 0.94
N ASN A 204 -4.92 7.27 1.48
CA ASN A 204 -5.20 7.51 2.88
C ASN A 204 -6.49 8.31 2.97
N VAL A 205 -7.57 7.59 2.95
CA VAL A 205 -8.91 8.14 2.93
C VAL A 205 -9.10 9.08 4.12
N GLY A 206 -8.84 10.38 3.87
CA GLY A 206 -9.22 11.47 4.76
C GLY A 206 -8.41 11.67 6.04
N GLY A 207 -7.23 11.07 6.19
CA GLY A 207 -6.35 11.29 7.33
C GLY A 207 -6.54 10.29 8.48
N LEU A 208 -5.65 10.40 9.44
CA LEU A 208 -5.70 9.61 10.67
C LEU A 208 -6.97 9.91 11.48
N PRO A 209 -7.51 8.91 12.21
CA PRO A 209 -8.58 9.14 13.18
C PRO A 209 -8.16 10.22 14.16
N LYS A 210 -8.85 11.36 14.15
CA LYS A 210 -8.49 12.54 14.95
C LYS A 210 -8.65 12.34 16.47
N ASN A 211 -9.40 11.31 16.85
CA ASN A 211 -9.80 11.06 18.24
C ASN A 211 -9.12 9.83 18.84
N ILE A 212 -8.10 9.27 18.18
CA ILE A 212 -7.37 8.09 18.66
C ILE A 212 -5.88 8.45 18.63
N GLU A 213 -5.23 8.37 19.80
CA GLU A 213 -3.79 8.55 19.93
C GLU A 213 -3.10 7.20 19.74
N PHE A 214 -2.32 7.08 18.69
CA PHE A 214 -1.44 5.93 18.46
C PHE A 214 -0.02 6.29 18.88
N ARG A 215 0.70 5.33 19.44
CA ARG A 215 2.14 5.49 19.74
C ARG A 215 2.96 5.66 18.47
N ALA A 216 2.62 4.87 17.43
CA ALA A 216 3.24 4.95 16.12
C ALA A 216 2.36 4.32 15.02
N ILE A 217 2.74 4.62 13.77
CA ILE A 217 2.20 3.97 12.58
C ILE A 217 3.20 2.91 12.13
N ILE A 218 2.72 1.71 11.81
CA ILE A 218 3.51 0.61 11.28
C ILE A 218 3.18 0.44 9.81
N GLU A 219 4.17 0.59 8.95
CA GLU A 219 4.04 0.50 7.50
C GLU A 219 4.97 -0.61 6.97
N PRO A 220 4.54 -1.88 7.01
CA PRO A 220 5.42 -3.00 6.70
C PRO A 220 5.86 -3.07 5.24
N LEU A 221 5.15 -2.40 4.34
CA LEU A 221 5.39 -2.46 2.89
C LEU A 221 6.02 -1.18 2.33
N ARG A 222 6.36 -0.22 3.19
CA ARG A 222 6.79 1.14 2.81
C ARG A 222 7.95 1.20 1.81
N ASN A 223 8.82 0.21 1.84
CA ASN A 223 10.02 0.13 1.00
C ASN A 223 9.83 -0.78 -0.23
N LEU A 224 8.65 -1.34 -0.44
CA LEU A 224 8.36 -2.27 -1.53
C LEU A 224 7.62 -1.62 -2.67
N PHE A 225 7.98 -2.01 -3.89
CA PHE A 225 7.18 -1.77 -5.08
C PHE A 225 6.02 -2.78 -5.17
N LYS A 226 5.02 -2.46 -5.98
CA LYS A 226 3.80 -3.27 -6.13
C LYS A 226 4.07 -4.73 -6.48
N ASP A 227 5.03 -4.97 -7.37
CA ASP A 227 5.37 -6.34 -7.79
C ASP A 227 6.11 -7.12 -6.70
N GLU A 228 6.87 -6.44 -5.85
CA GLU A 228 7.50 -7.03 -4.68
C GLU A 228 6.46 -7.37 -3.61
N VAL A 229 5.47 -6.49 -3.38
CA VAL A 229 4.33 -6.77 -2.48
C VAL A 229 3.59 -8.03 -2.92
N ARG A 230 3.36 -8.22 -4.23
CA ARG A 230 2.72 -9.43 -4.75
C ARG A 230 3.56 -10.69 -4.49
N LYS A 231 4.87 -10.62 -4.72
CA LYS A 231 5.79 -11.75 -4.43
C LYS A 231 5.75 -12.13 -2.95
N VAL A 232 5.85 -11.15 -2.06
CA VAL A 232 5.70 -11.37 -0.61
C VAL A 232 4.35 -11.97 -0.27
N GLY A 233 3.27 -11.51 -0.90
CA GLY A 233 1.93 -12.05 -0.71
C GLY A 233 1.85 -13.55 -1.03
N LEU A 234 2.42 -13.97 -2.16
CA LEU A 234 2.48 -15.39 -2.56
C LEU A 234 3.34 -16.21 -1.59
N GLU A 235 4.52 -15.71 -1.21
CA GLU A 235 5.41 -16.35 -0.25
C GLU A 235 4.73 -16.56 1.11
N LEU A 236 3.95 -15.60 1.58
CA LEU A 236 3.16 -15.69 2.79
C LEU A 236 1.96 -16.64 2.69
N GLY A 237 1.66 -17.11 1.47
CA GLY A 237 0.59 -18.07 1.17
C GLY A 237 -0.79 -17.44 1.03
N LEU A 238 -0.87 -16.18 0.60
CA LEU A 238 -2.13 -15.59 0.17
C LEU A 238 -2.61 -16.23 -1.13
N PRO A 239 -3.94 -16.38 -1.33
CA PRO A 239 -4.47 -16.87 -2.59
C PRO A 239 -4.05 -16.02 -3.78
N GLU A 240 -3.64 -16.65 -4.86
CA GLU A 240 -3.22 -15.98 -6.10
C GLU A 240 -4.30 -15.02 -6.64
N ALA A 241 -5.57 -15.45 -6.58
CA ALA A 241 -6.71 -14.62 -6.96
C ALA A 241 -6.83 -13.30 -6.17
N LEU A 242 -6.36 -13.28 -4.92
CA LEU A 242 -6.32 -12.06 -4.11
C LEU A 242 -5.07 -11.23 -4.46
N VAL A 243 -3.92 -11.86 -4.64
CA VAL A 243 -2.64 -11.18 -4.93
C VAL A 243 -2.67 -10.48 -6.29
N TYR A 244 -3.24 -11.13 -7.31
CA TYR A 244 -3.36 -10.59 -8.66
C TYR A 244 -4.73 -9.99 -8.98
N ARG A 245 -5.54 -9.79 -7.94
CA ARG A 245 -6.82 -9.10 -8.11
C ARG A 245 -6.60 -7.76 -8.80
N GLN A 246 -7.41 -7.51 -9.83
CA GLN A 246 -7.39 -6.20 -10.49
C GLN A 246 -7.70 -5.11 -9.46
N PRO A 247 -6.93 -4.00 -9.44
CA PRO A 247 -7.21 -2.87 -8.56
C PRO A 247 -8.67 -2.45 -8.67
N PHE A 248 -9.32 -2.26 -7.54
CA PHE A 248 -10.68 -1.77 -7.51
C PHE A 248 -10.67 -0.25 -7.66
N PRO A 249 -11.50 0.34 -8.53
CA PRO A 249 -11.66 1.79 -8.61
C PRO A 249 -12.51 2.30 -7.44
N GLY A 250 -12.21 1.82 -6.26
CA GLY A 250 -12.92 2.10 -5.04
C GLY A 250 -12.52 3.43 -4.41
N PRO A 251 -12.92 3.66 -3.15
CA PRO A 251 -12.65 4.91 -2.44
C PRO A 251 -11.18 5.14 -2.09
N GLY A 252 -10.33 4.20 -2.41
CA GLY A 252 -8.89 4.30 -2.21
C GLY A 252 -8.14 4.32 -3.51
#